data_4488f3010a27dd6fd0f8e0b353c2a579
#
_entry.id   4488f3010a27dd6fd0f8e0b353c2a579
#
_cell.length_a   1.000
_cell.length_b   1.000
_cell.length_c   1.000
_cell.angle_alpha   90.00
_cell.angle_beta   90.00
_cell.angle_gamma   90.00
#
_symmetry.space_group_name_H-M   'P 1'
#
loop_
_entity.id
_entity.type
_entity.pdbx_description
1 polymer ?
#
loop_
_entity_poly.entity_id
_entity_poly.type
_entity_poly.pdbx_seq_one_letter_code
_entity_poly.pdbx_strand_id
1 'polypeptide(L)'
;MDLIHLGIIRKALCAVLIVSCQLLIVNCSTRPDPAGVAAQAAKQYYDYLLEGKYEAFIDGQYRPDSIPGSYREQLIMNAKMFMGQQQREHRGIKETRIVNAEADTARHEANVFMVFCYGDSTTEEVLVPMVENKGIWYLR
;
A
#
# COMPACT_ATOMS: atom_id res chain seq x y z
N MET A 1 14.54 37.87 -51.98
CA MET A 1 13.34 38.04 -51.12
C MET A 1 12.83 36.73 -50.52
N ASP A 2 13.30 35.59 -50.94
CA ASP A 2 12.73 34.28 -50.51
C ASP A 2 13.33 33.65 -49.25
N LEU A 3 14.55 34.06 -48.84
CA LEU A 3 15.19 33.49 -47.64
C LEU A 3 14.56 33.96 -46.30
N ILE A 4 14.01 35.17 -46.30
CA ILE A 4 13.39 35.75 -45.05
C ILE A 4 12.04 35.10 -44.81
N HIS A 5 11.26 34.83 -45.84
CA HIS A 5 9.98 34.12 -45.73
C HIS A 5 10.12 32.68 -45.25
N LEU A 6 11.16 31.97 -45.70
CA LEU A 6 11.41 30.60 -45.29
C LEU A 6 11.80 30.49 -43.79
N GLY A 7 12.53 31.50 -43.27
CA GLY A 7 12.90 31.57 -41.84
C GLY A 7 11.71 31.83 -40.94
N ILE A 8 10.75 32.66 -41.35
CA ILE A 8 9.54 32.97 -40.57
C ILE A 8 8.60 31.77 -40.51
N ILE A 9 8.42 31.08 -41.62
CA ILE A 9 7.58 29.88 -41.73
C ILE A 9 8.12 28.73 -40.83
N ARG A 10 9.45 28.52 -40.85
CA ARG A 10 10.09 27.51 -40.00
C ARG A 10 9.95 27.82 -38.50
N LYS A 11 10.07 29.09 -38.08
CA LYS A 11 9.87 29.52 -36.71
C LYS A 11 8.40 29.42 -36.27
N ALA A 12 7.46 29.76 -37.13
CA ALA A 12 6.04 29.59 -36.90
C ALA A 12 5.63 28.12 -36.75
N LEU A 13 6.18 27.25 -37.60
CA LEU A 13 5.91 25.81 -37.56
C LEU A 13 6.45 25.13 -36.29
N CYS A 14 7.65 25.55 -35.82
CA CYS A 14 8.20 25.08 -34.57
C CYS A 14 7.38 25.54 -33.37
N ALA A 15 6.89 26.79 -33.38
CA ALA A 15 6.05 27.32 -32.29
C ALA A 15 4.70 26.58 -32.19
N VAL A 16 4.08 26.24 -33.31
CA VAL A 16 2.83 25.49 -33.36
C VAL A 16 3.03 24.04 -32.87
N LEU A 17 4.14 23.39 -33.17
CA LEU A 17 4.49 22.05 -32.72
C LEU A 17 4.74 22.02 -31.20
N ILE A 18 5.35 23.05 -30.62
CA ILE A 18 5.62 23.12 -29.17
C ILE A 18 4.31 23.33 -28.40
N VAL A 19 3.39 24.17 -28.90
CA VAL A 19 2.07 24.40 -28.27
C VAL A 19 1.20 23.13 -28.35
N SER A 20 1.28 22.38 -29.46
CA SER A 20 0.53 21.12 -29.60
C SER A 20 1.01 20.01 -28.66
N CYS A 21 2.29 20.01 -28.29
CA CYS A 21 2.86 19.02 -27.37
C CYS A 21 2.49 19.28 -25.88
N GLN A 22 2.11 20.50 -25.53
CA GLN A 22 1.73 20.86 -24.14
C GLN A 22 0.28 20.52 -23.80
N LEU A 23 -0.57 20.20 -24.78
CA LEU A 23 -1.96 19.83 -24.56
C LEU A 23 -2.18 18.34 -24.29
N LEU A 24 -1.13 17.51 -24.31
CA LEU A 24 -1.21 16.07 -24.05
C LEU A 24 -0.88 15.69 -22.57
N ILE A 25 -0.66 16.66 -21.69
CA ILE A 25 -0.69 16.39 -20.26
C ILE A 25 -2.16 16.37 -19.82
N VAL A 26 -2.90 15.40 -20.32
CA VAL A 26 -4.15 14.99 -19.67
C VAL A 26 -3.71 14.42 -18.33
N ASN A 27 -3.83 15.24 -17.32
CA ASN A 27 -3.71 14.85 -15.93
C ASN A 27 -4.82 13.82 -15.67
N CYS A 28 -4.57 12.54 -15.95
CA CYS A 28 -5.34 11.43 -15.44
C CYS A 28 -5.10 11.42 -13.93
N SER A 29 -5.76 12.30 -13.19
CA SER A 29 -5.94 12.14 -11.76
C SER A 29 -6.92 10.98 -11.56
N THR A 30 -6.43 9.76 -11.81
CA THR A 30 -7.11 8.54 -11.41
C THR A 30 -7.15 8.62 -9.88
N ARG A 31 -8.36 8.83 -9.32
CA ARG A 31 -8.54 8.73 -7.88
C ARG A 31 -7.99 7.35 -7.47
N PRO A 32 -7.08 7.26 -6.47
CA PRO A 32 -6.51 5.98 -6.07
C PRO A 32 -7.65 4.99 -5.79
N ASP A 33 -7.53 3.79 -6.32
CA ASP A 33 -8.48 2.71 -6.04
C ASP A 33 -8.45 2.38 -4.54
N PRO A 34 -9.57 2.51 -3.80
CA PRO A 34 -9.61 2.26 -2.36
C PRO A 34 -9.15 0.85 -1.97
N ALA A 35 -9.46 -0.15 -2.79
CA ALA A 35 -9.01 -1.53 -2.57
C ALA A 35 -7.49 -1.65 -2.69
N GLY A 36 -6.90 -1.02 -3.70
CA GLY A 36 -5.45 -0.98 -3.87
C GLY A 36 -4.75 -0.24 -2.74
N VAL A 37 -5.32 0.87 -2.25
CA VAL A 37 -4.76 1.61 -1.11
C VAL A 37 -4.81 0.77 0.17
N ALA A 38 -5.95 0.10 0.46
CA ALA A 38 -6.09 -0.81 1.59
C ALA A 38 -5.09 -1.96 1.52
N ALA A 39 -4.89 -2.54 0.34
CA ALA A 39 -3.94 -3.63 0.12
C ALA A 39 -2.49 -3.21 0.42
N GLN A 40 -2.08 -2.03 -0.06
CA GLN A 40 -0.75 -1.49 0.22
C GLN A 40 -0.57 -1.19 1.71
N ALA A 41 -1.59 -0.66 2.38
CA ALA A 41 -1.55 -0.42 3.83
C ALA A 41 -1.42 -1.74 4.61
N ALA A 42 -2.21 -2.76 4.28
CA ALA A 42 -2.10 -4.09 4.88
C ALA A 42 -0.68 -4.65 4.73
N LYS A 43 -0.15 -4.64 3.49
CA LYS A 43 1.21 -5.12 3.23
C LYS A 43 2.24 -4.36 4.05
N GLN A 44 2.14 -3.04 4.14
CA GLN A 44 3.08 -2.22 4.91
C GLN A 44 3.10 -2.61 6.40
N TYR A 45 1.93 -2.88 7.00
CA TYR A 45 1.87 -3.31 8.40
C TYR A 45 2.51 -4.68 8.59
N TYR A 46 2.28 -5.63 7.68
CA TYR A 46 2.95 -6.93 7.75
C TYR A 46 4.45 -6.84 7.45
N ASP A 47 4.88 -5.93 6.59
CA ASP A 47 6.31 -5.65 6.39
C ASP A 47 6.96 -5.15 7.69
N TYR A 48 6.28 -4.28 8.46
CA TYR A 48 6.75 -3.89 9.80
C TYR A 48 6.88 -5.10 10.74
N LEU A 49 5.92 -6.01 10.71
CA LEU A 49 5.98 -7.24 11.51
C LEU A 49 7.21 -8.10 11.14
N LEU A 50 7.47 -8.27 9.84
CA LEU A 50 8.61 -9.04 9.33
C LEU A 50 9.96 -8.38 9.65
N GLU A 51 10.00 -7.05 9.67
CA GLU A 51 11.19 -6.25 10.01
C GLU A 51 11.44 -6.15 11.53
N GLY A 52 10.56 -6.74 12.35
CA GLY A 52 10.65 -6.67 13.82
C GLY A 52 10.22 -5.32 14.41
N LYS A 53 9.56 -4.47 13.61
CA LYS A 53 8.97 -3.18 14.04
C LYS A 53 7.59 -3.43 14.66
N TYR A 54 7.57 -4.18 15.76
CA TYR A 54 6.34 -4.68 16.38
C TYR A 54 5.43 -3.56 16.86
N GLU A 55 6.00 -2.47 17.38
CA GLU A 55 5.26 -1.27 17.80
C GLU A 55 4.45 -0.68 16.65
N ALA A 56 5.09 -0.51 15.48
CA ALA A 56 4.44 0.03 14.29
C ALA A 56 3.34 -0.89 13.76
N PHE A 57 3.53 -2.21 13.83
CA PHE A 57 2.49 -3.20 13.50
C PHE A 57 1.29 -3.08 14.44
N ILE A 58 1.52 -2.97 15.76
CA ILE A 58 0.46 -2.84 16.75
C ILE A 58 -0.27 -1.49 16.62
N ASP A 59 0.45 -0.42 16.32
CA ASP A 59 -0.13 0.92 16.10
C ASP A 59 -0.93 0.99 14.78
N GLY A 60 -0.68 0.08 13.85
CA GLY A 60 -1.46 -0.11 12.62
C GLY A 60 -2.82 -0.80 12.83
N GLN A 61 -3.13 -1.29 14.02
CA GLN A 61 -4.43 -1.88 14.34
C GLN A 61 -5.44 -0.80 14.72
N TYR A 62 -6.64 -0.88 14.16
CA TYR A 62 -7.70 0.08 14.47
C TYR A 62 -8.15 -0.03 15.92
N ARG A 63 -8.13 1.09 16.62
CA ARG A 63 -8.68 1.22 17.98
C ARG A 63 -9.37 2.57 18.09
N PRO A 64 -10.69 2.59 18.35
CA PRO A 64 -11.43 3.83 18.54
C PRO A 64 -11.01 4.57 19.82
N ASP A 65 -10.56 3.83 20.84
CA ASP A 65 -10.15 4.35 22.14
C ASP A 65 -8.68 4.07 22.43
N SER A 66 -8.09 4.88 23.31
CA SER A 66 -6.74 4.63 23.82
C SER A 66 -6.72 3.38 24.69
N ILE A 67 -5.64 2.60 24.58
CA ILE A 67 -5.43 1.40 25.40
C ILE A 67 -4.38 1.67 26.48
N PRO A 68 -4.50 0.99 27.66
CA PRO A 68 -3.46 1.04 28.69
C PRO A 68 -2.10 0.60 28.13
N GLY A 69 -1.01 1.24 28.60
CA GLY A 69 0.35 0.91 28.17
C GLY A 69 0.71 -0.56 28.38
N SER A 70 0.30 -1.14 29.54
CA SER A 70 0.51 -2.56 29.84
C SER A 70 -0.18 -3.50 28.81
N TYR A 71 -1.35 -3.14 28.35
CA TYR A 71 -2.04 -3.92 27.31
C TYR A 71 -1.34 -3.79 25.97
N ARG A 72 -0.88 -2.59 25.59
CA ARG A 72 -0.08 -2.39 24.39
C ARG A 72 1.21 -3.21 24.41
N GLU A 73 1.91 -3.26 25.54
CA GLU A 73 3.10 -4.10 25.73
C GLU A 73 2.79 -5.59 25.56
N GLN A 74 1.65 -6.04 26.08
CA GLN A 74 1.19 -7.44 25.90
C GLN A 74 0.97 -7.76 24.41
N LEU A 75 0.38 -6.86 23.63
CA LEU A 75 0.16 -7.05 22.19
C LEU A 75 1.50 -7.13 21.44
N ILE A 76 2.45 -6.28 21.80
CA ILE A 76 3.81 -6.32 21.22
C ILE A 76 4.48 -7.66 21.56
N MET A 77 4.35 -8.15 22.79
CA MET A 77 4.89 -9.44 23.18
C MET A 77 4.24 -10.59 22.39
N ASN A 78 2.93 -10.55 22.19
CA ASN A 78 2.20 -11.54 21.42
C ASN A 78 2.69 -11.56 19.95
N ALA A 79 2.94 -10.41 19.33
CA ALA A 79 3.51 -10.31 17.99
C ALA A 79 4.91 -10.95 17.92
N LYS A 80 5.76 -10.69 18.91
CA LYS A 80 7.10 -11.32 19.00
C LYS A 80 6.99 -12.85 19.15
N MET A 81 6.07 -13.32 19.99
CA MET A 81 5.84 -14.76 20.19
C MET A 81 5.35 -15.43 18.91
N PHE A 82 4.41 -14.81 18.20
CA PHE A 82 3.95 -15.27 16.91
C PHE A 82 5.11 -15.43 15.90
N MET A 83 5.93 -14.41 15.73
CA MET A 83 7.09 -14.48 14.82
C MET A 83 8.09 -15.56 15.25
N GLY A 84 8.32 -15.72 16.56
CA GLY A 84 9.16 -16.80 17.08
C GLY A 84 8.58 -18.19 16.80
N GLN A 85 7.26 -18.35 16.85
CA GLN A 85 6.59 -19.59 16.48
C GLN A 85 6.74 -19.88 14.98
N GLN A 86 6.49 -18.89 14.12
CA GLN A 86 6.67 -19.06 12.68
C GLN A 86 8.12 -19.44 12.32
N GLN A 87 9.09 -18.86 13.05
CA GLN A 87 10.49 -19.21 12.86
C GLN A 87 10.79 -20.69 13.20
N ARG A 88 10.17 -21.23 14.24
CA ARG A 88 10.36 -22.63 14.67
C ARG A 88 9.66 -23.63 13.74
N GLU A 89 8.43 -23.31 13.33
CA GLU A 89 7.55 -24.22 12.60
C GLU A 89 7.83 -24.21 11.10
N HIS A 90 8.10 -23.01 10.53
CA HIS A 90 8.17 -22.80 9.09
C HIS A 90 9.47 -22.13 8.62
N ARG A 91 10.50 -22.03 9.47
CA ARG A 91 11.72 -21.25 9.21
C ARG A 91 11.45 -19.75 8.95
N GLY A 92 10.37 -19.23 9.53
CA GLY A 92 9.94 -17.84 9.48
C GLY A 92 9.14 -17.49 8.22
N ILE A 93 8.42 -16.38 8.31
CA ILE A 93 7.78 -15.74 7.15
C ILE A 93 8.86 -14.94 6.44
N LYS A 94 9.12 -15.24 5.17
CA LYS A 94 10.16 -14.57 4.36
C LYS A 94 9.60 -13.40 3.57
N GLU A 95 8.35 -13.50 3.15
CA GLU A 95 7.70 -12.50 2.31
C GLU A 95 6.19 -12.57 2.49
N THR A 96 5.54 -11.43 2.33
CA THR A 96 4.08 -11.34 2.18
C THR A 96 3.75 -10.78 0.80
N ARG A 97 2.76 -11.37 0.13
CA ARG A 97 2.31 -10.94 -1.20
C ARG A 97 0.82 -10.65 -1.18
N ILE A 98 0.42 -9.56 -1.85
CA ILE A 98 -0.99 -9.26 -2.11
C ILE A 98 -1.47 -10.14 -3.27
N VAL A 99 -2.60 -10.81 -3.08
CA VAL A 99 -3.27 -11.60 -4.13
C VAL A 99 -4.43 -10.82 -4.72
N ASN A 100 -5.28 -10.27 -3.87
CA ASN A 100 -6.47 -9.51 -4.24
C ASN A 100 -6.87 -8.56 -3.11
N ALA A 101 -7.71 -7.58 -3.42
CA ALA A 101 -8.37 -6.74 -2.41
C ALA A 101 -9.74 -6.31 -2.90
N GLU A 102 -10.68 -6.22 -1.98
CA GLU A 102 -12.04 -5.75 -2.21
C GLU A 102 -12.37 -4.70 -1.17
N ALA A 103 -12.90 -3.55 -1.59
CA ALA A 103 -13.28 -2.47 -0.69
C ALA A 103 -14.77 -2.13 -0.81
N ASP A 104 -15.42 -1.99 0.34
CA ASP A 104 -16.74 -1.38 0.49
C ASP A 104 -16.57 0.05 1.01
N THR A 105 -16.58 1.01 0.11
CA THR A 105 -16.37 2.42 0.46
C THR A 105 -17.53 3.02 1.26
N ALA A 106 -18.74 2.47 1.16
CA ALA A 106 -19.89 2.92 1.93
C ALA A 106 -19.76 2.53 3.41
N ARG A 107 -19.10 1.41 3.69
CA ARG A 107 -18.86 0.89 5.04
C ARG A 107 -17.48 1.24 5.58
N HIS A 108 -16.63 1.85 4.76
CA HIS A 108 -15.23 2.11 5.11
C HIS A 108 -14.46 0.84 5.51
N GLU A 109 -14.73 -0.26 4.84
CA GLU A 109 -14.12 -1.57 5.09
C GLU A 109 -13.47 -2.11 3.83
N ALA A 110 -12.45 -2.95 4.00
CA ALA A 110 -11.86 -3.72 2.92
C ALA A 110 -11.42 -5.10 3.42
N ASN A 111 -11.38 -6.04 2.49
CA ASN A 111 -10.80 -7.36 2.67
C ASN A 111 -9.59 -7.49 1.75
N VAL A 112 -8.43 -7.71 2.33
CA VAL A 112 -7.17 -7.89 1.60
C VAL A 112 -6.79 -9.37 1.69
N PHE A 113 -6.64 -10.01 0.53
CA PHE A 113 -6.19 -11.40 0.42
C PHE A 113 -4.69 -11.40 0.19
N MET A 114 -3.96 -12.01 1.10
CA MET A 114 -2.50 -12.07 1.08
C MET A 114 -2.01 -13.51 1.14
N VAL A 115 -0.77 -13.72 0.75
CA VAL A 115 -0.07 -14.99 0.92
C VAL A 115 1.18 -14.76 1.75
N PHE A 116 1.35 -15.54 2.80
CA PHE A 116 2.61 -15.67 3.54
C PHE A 116 3.47 -16.74 2.86
N CYS A 117 4.70 -16.37 2.53
CA CYS A 117 5.69 -17.28 1.99
C CYS A 117 6.71 -17.62 3.07
N TYR A 118 6.78 -18.88 3.43
CA TYR A 118 7.62 -19.37 4.54
C TYR A 118 9.01 -19.81 4.08
N GLY A 119 9.93 -19.90 5.04
CA GLY A 119 11.30 -20.32 4.79
C GLY A 119 11.47 -21.82 4.48
N ASP A 120 10.47 -22.62 4.75
CA ASP A 120 10.38 -24.06 4.38
C ASP A 120 9.76 -24.28 2.99
N SER A 121 9.54 -23.20 2.22
CA SER A 121 8.91 -23.19 0.90
C SER A 121 7.40 -23.49 0.90
N THR A 122 6.75 -23.54 2.06
CA THR A 122 5.28 -23.59 2.15
C THR A 122 4.68 -22.18 2.06
N THR A 123 3.40 -22.10 1.76
CA THR A 123 2.64 -20.85 1.67
C THR A 123 1.31 -20.99 2.40
N GLU A 124 0.81 -19.85 2.92
CA GLU A 124 -0.51 -19.78 3.56
C GLU A 124 -1.27 -18.56 3.02
N GLU A 125 -2.52 -18.78 2.63
CA GLU A 125 -3.44 -17.70 2.28
C GLU A 125 -4.06 -17.13 3.55
N VAL A 126 -4.03 -15.81 3.67
CA VAL A 126 -4.59 -15.08 4.81
C VAL A 126 -5.53 -13.99 4.34
N LEU A 127 -6.65 -13.85 5.03
CA LEU A 127 -7.58 -12.73 4.87
C LEU A 127 -7.26 -11.67 5.92
N VAL A 128 -6.97 -10.46 5.47
CA VAL A 128 -6.68 -9.30 6.32
C VAL A 128 -7.83 -8.31 6.21
N PRO A 129 -8.74 -8.25 7.20
CA PRO A 129 -9.79 -7.25 7.23
C PRO A 129 -9.19 -5.89 7.59
N MET A 130 -9.62 -4.85 6.86
CA MET A 130 -9.18 -3.48 7.02
C MET A 130 -10.36 -2.55 7.28
N VAL A 131 -10.10 -1.46 7.97
CA VAL A 131 -11.08 -0.38 8.19
C VAL A 131 -10.43 0.96 7.88
N GLU A 132 -11.17 1.80 7.18
CA GLU A 132 -10.74 3.16 6.88
C GLU A 132 -11.30 4.12 7.95
N ASN A 133 -10.42 4.93 8.53
CA ASN A 133 -10.81 5.99 9.43
C ASN A 133 -10.05 7.28 9.09
N LYS A 134 -10.77 8.33 8.74
CA LYS A 134 -10.22 9.64 8.37
C LYS A 134 -9.19 9.57 7.24
N GLY A 135 -9.41 8.73 6.25
CA GLY A 135 -8.54 8.56 5.09
C GLY A 135 -7.34 7.64 5.31
N ILE A 136 -7.24 6.99 6.47
CA ILE A 136 -6.17 6.04 6.81
C ILE A 136 -6.76 4.64 6.96
N TRP A 137 -6.15 3.66 6.32
CA TRP A 137 -6.50 2.26 6.45
C TRP A 137 -5.73 1.60 7.59
N TYR A 138 -6.44 0.89 8.45
CA TYR A 138 -5.93 0.17 9.62
C TYR A 138 -6.28 -1.31 9.53
N LEU A 139 -5.49 -2.16 10.17
CA LEU A 139 -5.85 -3.55 10.46
C LEU A 139 -7.05 -3.57 11.44
N ARG A 140 -8.04 -4.42 11.15
CA ARG A 140 -9.24 -4.56 12.00
C ARG A 140 -9.05 -5.65 13.05
#